data_1d2b18642d17aae865dd28bc943e1a74
#
_entry.id   1d2b18642d17aae865dd28bc943e1a74
#
_cell.length_a   1.000
_cell.length_b   1.000
_cell.length_c   1.000
_cell.angle_alpha   90.00
_cell.angle_beta   90.00
_cell.angle_gamma   90.00
#
_symmetry.space_group_name_H-M   'P 1'
#
loop_
_entity.id
_entity.type
_entity.pdbx_description
1 polymer ?
#
loop_
_entity_poly.entity_id
_entity_poly.type
_entity_poly.pdbx_seq_one_letter_code
_entity_poly.pdbx_strand_id
1 'polypeptide(L)'
;QFGPGWLGIPEFVLPPLTKVISEAARIWDSERLFWHAGITALEVVIGFVLGSILGALIGYALGVSPRVEAVLSPYLLALQIAPKVAFAPLFVMWLGYTMYPKILVAILIVFFPVLINVLSAMRAMDHDMINLARSFSATRMQVFSMVEYPTTLPALFSGLRIASTLAVIGVVVGELVGGNIGLGYMLVFFEGQGNTAAVFVVIALLPDRDRGEK
;
A
#
# COMPACT_ATOMS: atom_id res chain seq x y z
N GLN A 1 -34.62 -0.65 -4.77
CA GLN A 1 -35.59 -0.20 -5.78
C GLN A 1 -36.00 1.29 -5.67
N PHE A 2 -35.80 1.97 -4.53
CA PHE A 2 -36.36 3.30 -4.28
C PHE A 2 -35.37 4.50 -4.36
N GLY A 3 -34.10 4.28 -4.70
CA GLY A 3 -33.10 5.35 -4.66
C GLY A 3 -32.92 6.18 -5.95
N PRO A 4 -32.41 5.61 -7.06
CA PRO A 4 -31.99 6.43 -8.22
C PRO A 4 -33.14 7.03 -9.02
N GLY A 5 -34.26 6.28 -9.15
CA GLY A 5 -35.43 6.76 -9.95
C GLY A 5 -36.17 7.93 -9.35
N TRP A 6 -36.14 8.12 -8.02
CA TRP A 6 -36.78 9.24 -7.35
C TRP A 6 -35.97 10.54 -7.43
N LEU A 7 -34.66 10.41 -7.57
CA LEU A 7 -33.74 11.56 -7.67
C LEU A 7 -33.46 11.98 -9.12
N GLY A 8 -34.06 11.30 -10.12
CA GLY A 8 -33.80 11.58 -11.53
C GLY A 8 -32.33 11.30 -11.95
N ILE A 9 -31.58 10.51 -11.17
CA ILE A 9 -30.20 10.17 -11.45
C ILE A 9 -30.18 9.06 -12.52
N PRO A 10 -29.47 9.25 -13.64
CA PRO A 10 -29.39 8.23 -14.68
C PRO A 10 -28.76 6.94 -14.15
N GLU A 11 -29.25 5.76 -14.61
CA GLU A 11 -28.75 4.44 -14.17
C GLU A 11 -27.27 4.21 -14.45
N PHE A 12 -26.71 4.91 -15.44
CA PHE A 12 -25.28 4.81 -15.74
C PHE A 12 -24.39 5.51 -14.69
N VAL A 13 -24.97 6.42 -13.86
CA VAL A 13 -24.25 7.07 -12.76
C VAL A 13 -24.40 6.27 -11.48
N LEU A 14 -25.63 5.84 -11.17
CA LEU A 14 -25.93 5.07 -9.97
C LEU A 14 -26.88 3.92 -10.32
N PRO A 15 -26.33 2.71 -10.58
CA PRO A 15 -27.15 1.55 -10.90
C PRO A 15 -27.95 1.09 -9.68
N PRO A 16 -29.18 0.60 -9.87
CA PRO A 16 -29.96 0.02 -8.78
C PRO A 16 -29.25 -1.21 -8.20
N LEU A 17 -29.39 -1.43 -6.89
CA LEU A 17 -28.73 -2.52 -6.18
C LEU A 17 -29.05 -3.90 -6.78
N THR A 18 -30.28 -4.09 -7.26
CA THR A 18 -30.71 -5.32 -7.96
C THR A 18 -29.85 -5.60 -9.20
N LYS A 19 -29.50 -4.56 -9.96
CA LYS A 19 -28.65 -4.68 -11.15
C LYS A 19 -27.20 -5.00 -10.76
N VAL A 20 -26.71 -4.41 -9.66
CA VAL A 20 -25.36 -4.73 -9.12
C VAL A 20 -25.29 -6.19 -8.68
N ILE A 21 -26.32 -6.71 -8.00
CA ILE A 21 -26.37 -8.11 -7.54
C ILE A 21 -26.46 -9.06 -8.73
N SER A 22 -27.31 -8.78 -9.73
CA SER A 22 -27.40 -9.65 -10.92
C SER A 22 -26.11 -9.64 -11.73
N GLU A 23 -25.43 -8.49 -11.79
CA GLU A 23 -24.15 -8.36 -12.47
C GLU A 23 -23.03 -9.09 -11.72
N ALA A 24 -23.06 -9.05 -10.38
CA ALA A 24 -22.15 -9.81 -9.55
C ALA A 24 -22.25 -11.33 -9.83
N ALA A 25 -23.48 -11.86 -9.93
CA ALA A 25 -23.69 -13.25 -10.29
C ALA A 25 -23.18 -13.58 -11.70
N ARG A 26 -23.35 -12.67 -12.66
CA ARG A 26 -22.91 -12.84 -14.04
C ARG A 26 -21.38 -12.88 -14.17
N ILE A 27 -20.67 -11.93 -13.56
CA ILE A 27 -19.21 -11.81 -13.68
C ILE A 27 -18.46 -12.78 -12.79
N TRP A 28 -19.13 -13.40 -11.81
CA TRP A 28 -18.53 -14.35 -10.88
C TRP A 28 -17.83 -15.51 -11.61
N ASP A 29 -18.50 -16.12 -12.59
CA ASP A 29 -17.97 -17.24 -13.35
C ASP A 29 -17.38 -16.84 -14.70
N SER A 30 -18.00 -15.83 -15.38
CA SER A 30 -17.66 -15.50 -16.78
C SER A 30 -16.31 -14.78 -16.93
N GLU A 31 -15.95 -13.91 -15.97
CA GLU A 31 -14.79 -13.01 -16.09
C GLU A 31 -13.60 -13.42 -15.20
N ARG A 32 -13.60 -14.64 -14.66
CA ARG A 32 -12.54 -15.13 -13.75
C ARG A 32 -12.22 -14.15 -12.62
N LEU A 33 -13.24 -13.57 -12.00
CA LEU A 33 -13.12 -12.53 -10.98
C LEU A 33 -12.15 -12.91 -9.86
N PHE A 34 -12.19 -14.14 -9.37
CA PHE A 34 -11.25 -14.65 -8.35
C PHE A 34 -9.82 -14.71 -8.81
N TRP A 35 -9.58 -14.97 -10.08
CA TRP A 35 -8.25 -14.95 -10.65
C TRP A 35 -7.67 -13.52 -10.58
N HIS A 36 -8.44 -12.54 -11.04
CA HIS A 36 -8.04 -11.13 -10.97
C HIS A 36 -7.81 -10.67 -9.52
N ALA A 37 -8.73 -11.01 -8.61
CA ALA A 37 -8.59 -10.72 -7.18
C ALA A 37 -7.34 -11.39 -6.57
N GLY A 38 -7.06 -12.64 -6.94
CA GLY A 38 -5.87 -13.36 -6.50
C GLY A 38 -4.56 -12.72 -6.95
N ILE A 39 -4.51 -12.24 -8.21
CA ILE A 39 -3.34 -11.52 -8.73
C ILE A 39 -3.14 -10.20 -8.01
N THR A 40 -4.20 -9.38 -7.86
CA THR A 40 -4.12 -8.12 -7.10
C THR A 40 -3.65 -8.38 -5.66
N ALA A 41 -4.20 -9.40 -4.98
CA ALA A 41 -3.79 -9.75 -3.62
C ALA A 41 -2.31 -10.17 -3.55
N LEU A 42 -1.84 -10.96 -4.51
CA LEU A 42 -0.44 -11.36 -4.60
C LEU A 42 0.48 -10.15 -4.78
N GLU A 43 0.15 -9.25 -5.70
CA GLU A 43 0.92 -8.02 -5.97
C GLU A 43 0.95 -7.11 -4.73
N VAL A 44 -0.18 -6.99 -4.01
CA VAL A 44 -0.28 -6.25 -2.74
C VAL A 44 0.65 -6.85 -1.69
N VAL A 45 0.61 -8.17 -1.50
CA VAL A 45 1.46 -8.84 -0.50
C VAL A 45 2.94 -8.65 -0.83
N ILE A 46 3.34 -8.84 -2.08
CA ILE A 46 4.74 -8.66 -2.50
C ILE A 46 5.17 -7.21 -2.31
N GLY A 47 4.39 -6.24 -2.79
CA GLY A 47 4.68 -4.81 -2.64
C GLY A 47 4.76 -4.37 -1.18
N PHE A 48 3.83 -4.84 -0.35
CA PHE A 48 3.81 -4.59 1.09
C PHE A 48 5.04 -5.16 1.79
N VAL A 49 5.36 -6.43 1.57
CA VAL A 49 6.50 -7.08 2.24
C VAL A 49 7.82 -6.44 1.83
N LEU A 50 8.06 -6.27 0.53
CA LEU A 50 9.31 -5.66 0.04
C LEU A 50 9.44 -4.20 0.46
N GLY A 51 8.38 -3.40 0.33
CA GLY A 51 8.38 -2.00 0.75
C GLY A 51 8.58 -1.85 2.26
N SER A 52 7.97 -2.71 3.07
CA SER A 52 8.11 -2.72 4.53
C SER A 52 9.52 -3.10 4.98
N ILE A 53 10.10 -4.14 4.39
CA ILE A 53 11.48 -4.56 4.68
C ILE A 53 12.46 -3.44 4.35
N LEU A 54 12.36 -2.87 3.14
CA LEU A 54 13.23 -1.77 2.73
C LEU A 54 13.05 -0.54 3.62
N GLY A 55 11.81 -0.17 3.93
CA GLY A 55 11.49 0.95 4.83
C GLY A 55 12.07 0.76 6.23
N ALA A 56 11.87 -0.42 6.81
CA ALA A 56 12.39 -0.73 8.15
C ALA A 56 13.92 -0.74 8.19
N LEU A 57 14.57 -1.38 7.22
CA LEU A 57 16.04 -1.47 7.15
C LEU A 57 16.67 -0.09 6.97
N ILE A 58 16.16 0.71 6.04
CA ILE A 58 16.70 2.04 5.77
C ILE A 58 16.37 2.99 6.91
N GLY A 59 15.16 2.94 7.48
CA GLY A 59 14.78 3.74 8.65
C GLY A 59 15.67 3.46 9.85
N TYR A 60 15.95 2.18 10.12
CA TYR A 60 16.89 1.79 11.17
C TYR A 60 18.33 2.25 10.85
N ALA A 61 18.82 2.00 9.63
CA ALA A 61 20.18 2.38 9.24
C ALA A 61 20.44 3.90 9.38
N LEU A 62 19.45 4.70 9.05
CA LEU A 62 19.49 6.16 9.24
C LEU A 62 19.45 6.52 10.73
N GLY A 63 18.58 5.88 11.51
CA GLY A 63 18.44 6.13 12.94
C GLY A 63 19.72 5.87 13.75
N VAL A 64 20.53 4.87 13.36
CA VAL A 64 21.83 4.60 14.00
C VAL A 64 22.96 5.50 13.51
N SER A 65 22.74 6.34 12.50
CA SER A 65 23.76 7.18 11.88
C SER A 65 23.29 8.63 11.67
N PRO A 66 23.26 9.45 12.75
CA PRO A 66 22.73 10.83 12.68
C PRO A 66 23.37 11.71 11.61
N ARG A 67 24.66 11.47 11.27
CA ARG A 67 25.34 12.21 10.21
C ARG A 67 24.80 11.90 8.83
N VAL A 68 24.57 10.62 8.54
CA VAL A 68 23.99 10.17 7.27
C VAL A 68 22.54 10.64 7.15
N GLU A 69 21.82 10.53 8.24
CA GLU A 69 20.45 11.01 8.35
C GLU A 69 20.35 12.51 8.05
N ALA A 70 21.17 13.35 8.68
CA ALA A 70 21.17 14.80 8.46
C ALA A 70 21.40 15.18 6.98
N VAL A 71 22.26 14.44 6.28
CA VAL A 71 22.52 14.66 4.85
C VAL A 71 21.36 14.20 3.98
N LEU A 72 20.74 13.03 4.30
CA LEU A 72 19.70 12.43 3.47
C LEU A 72 18.29 12.94 3.78
N SER A 73 18.04 13.49 4.97
CA SER A 73 16.71 13.99 5.39
C SER A 73 16.04 14.92 4.39
N PRO A 74 16.69 15.95 3.81
CA PRO A 74 16.03 16.83 2.86
C PRO A 74 15.58 16.08 1.57
N TYR A 75 16.37 15.12 1.12
CA TYR A 75 16.01 14.29 -0.05
C TYR A 75 14.87 13.33 0.27
N LEU A 76 14.88 12.73 1.47
CA LEU A 76 13.79 11.86 1.91
C LEU A 76 12.47 12.63 2.01
N LEU A 77 12.50 13.84 2.55
CA LEU A 77 11.31 14.71 2.63
C LEU A 77 10.79 15.08 1.24
N ALA A 78 11.68 15.45 0.32
CA ALA A 78 11.29 15.75 -1.06
C ALA A 78 10.64 14.54 -1.75
N LEU A 79 11.23 13.35 -1.62
CA LEU A 79 10.69 12.11 -2.16
C LEU A 79 9.39 11.66 -1.48
N GLN A 80 9.22 11.97 -0.19
CA GLN A 80 7.98 11.68 0.54
C GLN A 80 6.80 12.49 0.01
N ILE A 81 7.02 13.76 -0.32
CA ILE A 81 5.99 14.69 -0.84
C ILE A 81 5.69 14.40 -2.31
N ALA A 82 6.66 13.86 -3.06
CA ALA A 82 6.49 13.55 -4.46
C ALA A 82 5.27 12.62 -4.71
N PRO A 83 4.44 12.90 -5.72
CA PRO A 83 3.29 12.06 -6.05
C PRO A 83 3.74 10.73 -6.64
N LYS A 84 3.93 9.72 -5.78
CA LYS A 84 4.48 8.40 -6.15
C LYS A 84 3.69 7.70 -7.24
N VAL A 85 2.37 7.90 -7.25
CA VAL A 85 1.46 7.40 -8.29
C VAL A 85 1.84 7.89 -9.69
N ALA A 86 2.38 9.10 -9.81
CA ALA A 86 2.80 9.67 -11.09
C ALA A 86 3.96 8.90 -11.76
N PHE A 87 4.66 8.04 -11.02
CA PHE A 87 5.69 7.16 -11.60
C PHE A 87 5.10 5.91 -12.27
N ALA A 88 3.81 5.58 -12.05
CA ALA A 88 3.19 4.39 -12.64
C ALA A 88 3.32 4.33 -14.18
N PRO A 89 2.99 5.38 -14.96
CA PRO A 89 3.16 5.36 -16.41
C PRO A 89 4.62 5.16 -16.83
N LEU A 90 5.58 5.75 -16.09
CA LEU A 90 6.99 5.62 -16.36
C LEU A 90 7.49 4.19 -16.17
N PHE A 91 7.04 3.53 -15.09
CA PHE A 91 7.38 2.13 -14.84
C PHE A 91 6.76 1.20 -15.90
N VAL A 92 5.54 1.48 -16.33
CA VAL A 92 4.91 0.73 -17.42
C VAL A 92 5.70 0.91 -18.74
N MET A 93 6.16 2.12 -19.02
CA MET A 93 6.97 2.39 -20.21
C MET A 93 8.32 1.64 -20.20
N TRP A 94 8.95 1.49 -19.02
CA TRP A 94 10.24 0.81 -18.87
C TRP A 94 10.13 -0.71 -18.80
N LEU A 95 9.09 -1.23 -18.13
CA LEU A 95 8.97 -2.65 -17.77
C LEU A 95 7.83 -3.35 -18.52
N GLY A 96 7.08 -2.61 -19.35
CA GLY A 96 5.93 -3.14 -20.09
C GLY A 96 4.71 -3.40 -19.19
N TYR A 97 3.67 -3.96 -19.80
CA TYR A 97 2.41 -4.32 -19.14
C TYR A 97 2.55 -5.64 -18.37
N THR A 98 3.40 -5.62 -17.34
CA THR A 98 3.69 -6.77 -16.48
C THR A 98 3.25 -6.50 -15.04
N MET A 99 3.49 -7.44 -14.12
CA MET A 99 3.25 -7.24 -12.68
C MET A 99 4.27 -6.29 -12.02
N TYR A 100 5.47 -6.13 -12.59
CA TYR A 100 6.57 -5.38 -11.97
C TYR A 100 6.27 -3.89 -11.75
N PRO A 101 5.71 -3.13 -12.73
CA PRO A 101 5.34 -1.73 -12.51
C PRO A 101 4.42 -1.53 -11.31
N LYS A 102 3.42 -2.38 -11.16
CA LYS A 102 2.40 -2.32 -10.11
C LYS A 102 3.02 -2.57 -8.73
N ILE A 103 3.87 -3.61 -8.63
CA ILE A 103 4.62 -3.92 -7.42
C ILE A 103 5.57 -2.77 -7.05
N LEU A 104 6.27 -2.16 -8.02
CA LEU A 104 7.17 -1.03 -7.75
C LEU A 104 6.41 0.19 -7.21
N VAL A 105 5.24 0.52 -7.75
CA VAL A 105 4.40 1.59 -7.21
C VAL A 105 4.01 1.30 -5.78
N ALA A 106 3.58 0.07 -5.48
CA ALA A 106 3.24 -0.35 -4.12
C ALA A 106 4.44 -0.26 -3.18
N ILE A 107 5.63 -0.73 -3.58
CA ILE A 107 6.87 -0.61 -2.79
C ILE A 107 7.15 0.85 -2.45
N LEU A 108 7.11 1.76 -3.43
CA LEU A 108 7.36 3.19 -3.21
C LEU A 108 6.37 3.83 -2.23
N ILE A 109 5.12 3.41 -2.29
CA ILE A 109 4.07 3.96 -1.42
C ILE A 109 4.20 3.42 0.01
N VAL A 110 4.48 2.13 0.17
CA VAL A 110 4.63 1.43 1.45
C VAL A 110 5.92 1.83 2.18
N PHE A 111 6.99 2.03 1.44
CA PHE A 111 8.33 2.30 1.96
C PHE A 111 8.38 3.49 2.93
N PHE A 112 7.81 4.64 2.56
CA PHE A 112 7.94 5.87 3.33
C PHE A 112 7.24 5.84 4.70
N PRO A 113 5.99 5.37 4.86
CA PRO A 113 5.35 5.27 6.17
C PRO A 113 6.15 4.39 7.13
N VAL A 114 6.66 3.26 6.66
CA VAL A 114 7.45 2.36 7.50
C VAL A 114 8.80 3.00 7.88
N LEU A 115 9.52 3.56 6.90
CA LEU A 115 10.79 4.26 7.11
C LEU A 115 10.66 5.35 8.17
N ILE A 116 9.66 6.23 8.01
CA ILE A 116 9.50 7.40 8.88
C ILE A 116 9.13 6.98 10.29
N ASN A 117 8.24 6.00 10.46
CA ASN A 117 7.86 5.54 11.79
C ASN A 117 9.07 4.92 12.52
N VAL A 118 9.85 4.06 11.85
CA VAL A 118 11.06 3.47 12.43
C VAL A 118 12.10 4.55 12.75
N LEU A 119 12.38 5.44 11.81
CA LEU A 119 13.35 6.54 12.01
C LEU A 119 12.92 7.46 13.17
N SER A 120 11.65 7.82 13.28
CA SER A 120 11.13 8.65 14.36
C SER A 120 11.29 7.97 15.72
N ALA A 121 11.03 6.65 15.80
CA ALA A 121 11.25 5.91 17.04
C ALA A 121 12.73 5.84 17.44
N MET A 122 13.62 5.66 16.45
CA MET A 122 15.06 5.69 16.70
C MET A 122 15.54 7.05 17.21
N ARG A 123 14.99 8.14 16.68
CA ARG A 123 15.29 9.52 17.15
C ARG A 123 14.77 9.80 18.55
N ALA A 124 13.59 9.27 18.88
CA ALA A 124 12.97 9.45 20.19
C ALA A 124 13.56 8.55 21.28
N MET A 125 14.48 7.65 20.90
CA MET A 125 15.09 6.71 21.83
C MET A 125 16.01 7.45 22.82
N ASP A 126 15.91 7.08 24.09
CA ASP A 126 16.79 7.59 25.14
C ASP A 126 18.21 7.06 24.96
N HIS A 127 19.13 7.96 24.64
CA HIS A 127 20.55 7.63 24.47
C HIS A 127 21.21 7.14 25.76
N ASP A 128 20.68 7.48 26.93
CA ASP A 128 21.22 7.00 28.19
C ASP A 128 21.03 5.50 28.38
N MET A 129 19.96 4.92 27.84
CA MET A 129 19.79 3.47 27.80
C MET A 129 20.89 2.78 26.97
N ILE A 130 21.26 3.37 25.84
CA ILE A 130 22.35 2.85 24.99
C ILE A 130 23.70 2.99 25.69
N ASN A 131 23.94 4.13 26.33
CA ASN A 131 25.16 4.40 27.08
C ASN A 131 25.28 3.47 28.30
N LEU A 132 24.18 3.22 29.00
CA LEU A 132 24.12 2.26 30.11
C LEU A 132 24.48 0.84 29.61
N ALA A 133 23.86 0.37 28.55
CA ALA A 133 24.18 -0.94 27.98
C ALA A 133 25.65 -1.07 27.61
N ARG A 134 26.24 -0.02 27.02
CA ARG A 134 27.66 0.03 26.67
C ARG A 134 28.58 0.04 27.91
N SER A 135 28.20 0.68 29.01
CA SER A 135 28.98 0.65 30.25
C SER A 135 29.05 -0.75 30.88
N PHE A 136 28.07 -1.62 30.55
CA PHE A 136 28.10 -3.05 30.87
C PHE A 136 28.81 -3.90 29.79
N SER A 137 29.58 -3.26 28.90
CA SER A 137 30.31 -3.92 27.81
C SER A 137 29.40 -4.68 26.82
N ALA A 138 28.15 -4.23 26.66
CA ALA A 138 27.24 -4.84 25.70
C ALA A 138 27.75 -4.71 24.25
N THR A 139 27.72 -5.80 23.54
CA THR A 139 28.07 -5.84 22.12
C THR A 139 27.01 -5.09 21.29
N ARG A 140 27.35 -4.70 20.06
CA ARG A 140 26.42 -4.02 19.14
C ARG A 140 25.12 -4.82 18.94
N MET A 141 25.22 -6.14 18.82
CA MET A 141 24.06 -7.02 18.66
C MET A 141 23.20 -7.09 19.91
N GLN A 142 23.80 -7.03 21.11
CA GLN A 142 23.04 -6.96 22.35
C GLN A 142 22.31 -5.62 22.50
N VAL A 143 22.95 -4.49 22.15
CA VAL A 143 22.29 -3.18 22.12
C VAL A 143 21.10 -3.22 21.15
N PHE A 144 21.29 -3.74 19.94
CA PHE A 144 20.20 -3.91 18.97
C PHE A 144 19.05 -4.73 19.52
N SER A 145 19.33 -5.95 19.99
CA SER A 145 18.28 -6.91 20.36
C SER A 145 17.58 -6.58 21.67
N MET A 146 18.26 -5.92 22.63
CA MET A 146 17.74 -5.66 23.96
C MET A 146 17.19 -4.22 24.12
N VAL A 147 17.64 -3.27 23.32
CA VAL A 147 17.25 -1.85 23.45
C VAL A 147 16.59 -1.33 22.18
N GLU A 148 17.34 -1.30 21.06
CA GLU A 148 16.89 -0.64 19.85
C GLU A 148 15.65 -1.32 19.22
N TYR A 149 15.70 -2.64 19.00
CA TYR A 149 14.62 -3.41 18.37
C TYR A 149 13.32 -3.38 19.20
N PRO A 150 13.31 -3.71 20.52
CA PRO A 150 12.08 -3.66 21.30
C PRO A 150 11.46 -2.26 21.37
N THR A 151 12.28 -1.22 21.46
CA THR A 151 11.82 0.18 21.53
C THR A 151 11.21 0.64 20.20
N THR A 152 11.74 0.19 19.06
CA THR A 152 11.23 0.57 17.74
C THR A 152 10.04 -0.27 17.29
N LEU A 153 9.80 -1.42 17.88
CA LEU A 153 8.76 -2.37 17.47
C LEU A 153 7.33 -1.78 17.43
N PRO A 154 6.86 -1.03 18.43
CA PRO A 154 5.53 -0.40 18.38
C PRO A 154 5.37 0.57 17.20
N ALA A 155 6.41 1.36 16.92
CA ALA A 155 6.41 2.30 15.80
C ALA A 155 6.47 1.58 14.46
N LEU A 156 7.21 0.48 14.36
CA LEU A 156 7.22 -0.39 13.18
C LEU A 156 5.80 -0.91 12.89
N PHE A 157 5.09 -1.44 13.90
CA PHE A 157 3.71 -1.89 13.71
C PHE A 157 2.76 -0.76 13.32
N SER A 158 2.94 0.45 13.86
CA SER A 158 2.18 1.62 13.45
C SER A 158 2.42 1.97 11.97
N GLY A 159 3.68 1.95 11.55
CA GLY A 159 4.05 2.11 10.14
C GLY A 159 3.46 1.04 9.23
N LEU A 160 3.52 -0.23 9.64
CA LEU A 160 2.97 -1.36 8.90
C LEU A 160 1.44 -1.27 8.77
N ARG A 161 0.74 -0.80 9.79
CA ARG A 161 -0.72 -0.58 9.74
C ARG A 161 -1.07 0.43 8.65
N ILE A 162 -0.40 1.57 8.60
CA ILE A 162 -0.62 2.58 7.55
C ILE A 162 -0.24 2.01 6.18
N ALA A 163 0.91 1.38 6.08
CA ALA A 163 1.45 0.81 4.86
C ALA A 163 0.54 -0.29 4.27
N SER A 164 -0.15 -1.08 5.08
CA SER A 164 -1.04 -2.15 4.61
C SER A 164 -2.23 -1.61 3.80
N THR A 165 -2.82 -0.50 4.22
CA THR A 165 -3.89 0.15 3.46
C THR A 165 -3.34 0.79 2.18
N LEU A 166 -2.20 1.45 2.28
CA LEU A 166 -1.56 2.11 1.15
C LEU A 166 -1.04 1.13 0.09
N ALA A 167 -0.68 -0.10 0.46
CA ALA A 167 -0.26 -1.14 -0.49
C ALA A 167 -1.36 -1.47 -1.49
N VAL A 168 -2.59 -1.62 -1.01
CA VAL A 168 -3.76 -1.88 -1.88
C VAL A 168 -3.95 -0.72 -2.86
N ILE A 169 -3.94 0.52 -2.37
CA ILE A 169 -4.06 1.71 -3.21
C ILE A 169 -2.96 1.73 -4.27
N GLY A 170 -1.71 1.43 -3.89
CA GLY A 170 -0.57 1.42 -4.79
C GLY A 170 -0.71 0.43 -5.94
N VAL A 171 -1.12 -0.81 -5.64
CA VAL A 171 -1.33 -1.84 -6.66
C VAL A 171 -2.50 -1.49 -7.56
N VAL A 172 -3.66 -1.12 -6.98
CA VAL A 172 -4.86 -0.79 -7.76
C VAL A 172 -4.58 0.37 -8.72
N VAL A 173 -3.91 1.43 -8.25
CA VAL A 173 -3.53 2.54 -9.14
C VAL A 173 -2.55 2.09 -10.22
N GLY A 174 -1.59 1.22 -9.90
CA GLY A 174 -0.71 0.61 -10.90
C GLY A 174 -1.47 -0.19 -11.95
N GLU A 175 -2.51 -0.93 -11.55
CA GLU A 175 -3.39 -1.69 -12.44
C GLU A 175 -4.27 -0.78 -13.30
N LEU A 176 -4.78 0.33 -12.76
CA LEU A 176 -5.57 1.33 -13.51
C LEU A 176 -4.76 1.96 -14.65
N VAL A 177 -3.46 2.18 -14.45
CA VAL A 177 -2.60 2.88 -15.41
C VAL A 177 -2.03 1.95 -16.47
N GLY A 178 -1.67 0.71 -16.08
CA GLY A 178 -0.94 -0.19 -16.97
C GLY A 178 -1.23 -1.66 -16.71
N GLY A 179 -2.38 -1.99 -16.13
CA GLY A 179 -2.79 -3.36 -15.92
C GLY A 179 -3.38 -3.99 -17.19
N ASN A 180 -3.11 -5.28 -17.36
CA ASN A 180 -3.82 -6.18 -18.26
C ASN A 180 -4.51 -7.32 -17.49
N ILE A 181 -4.26 -7.39 -16.18
CA ILE A 181 -4.82 -8.36 -15.22
C ILE A 181 -4.89 -7.66 -13.86
N GLY A 182 -5.91 -7.97 -13.06
CA GLY A 182 -6.14 -7.46 -11.71
C GLY A 182 -7.50 -6.78 -11.56
N LEU A 183 -7.87 -6.43 -10.33
CA LEU A 183 -9.15 -5.76 -10.05
C LEU A 183 -9.17 -4.33 -10.60
N GLY A 184 -8.06 -3.59 -10.51
CA GLY A 184 -7.95 -2.24 -11.09
C GLY A 184 -8.07 -2.27 -12.63
N TYR A 185 -7.50 -3.27 -13.29
CA TYR A 185 -7.73 -3.49 -14.72
C TYR A 185 -9.22 -3.73 -15.02
N MET A 186 -9.90 -4.56 -14.23
CA MET A 186 -11.33 -4.81 -14.42
C MET A 186 -12.18 -3.55 -14.27
N LEU A 187 -11.79 -2.63 -13.37
CA LEU A 187 -12.48 -1.33 -13.25
C LEU A 187 -12.43 -0.55 -14.55
N VAL A 188 -11.24 -0.39 -15.15
CA VAL A 188 -11.07 0.33 -16.42
C VAL A 188 -11.79 -0.40 -17.57
N PHE A 189 -11.73 -1.73 -17.59
CA PHE A 189 -12.39 -2.56 -18.61
C PHE A 189 -13.91 -2.37 -18.59
N PHE A 190 -14.56 -2.46 -17.42
CA PHE A 190 -16.01 -2.29 -17.30
C PHE A 190 -16.45 -0.83 -17.45
N GLU A 191 -15.61 0.12 -17.02
CA GLU A 191 -15.84 1.55 -17.28
C GLU A 191 -15.88 1.84 -18.78
N GLY A 192 -14.91 1.29 -19.53
CA GLY A 192 -14.85 1.43 -20.99
C GLY A 192 -16.04 0.80 -21.72
N GLN A 193 -16.71 -0.20 -21.12
CA GLN A 193 -17.94 -0.79 -21.63
C GLN A 193 -19.21 -0.03 -21.20
N GLY A 194 -19.10 1.00 -20.36
CA GLY A 194 -20.25 1.68 -19.77
C GLY A 194 -21.03 0.83 -18.75
N ASN A 195 -20.43 -0.27 -18.26
CA ASN A 195 -21.06 -1.18 -17.31
C ASN A 195 -20.78 -0.76 -15.86
N THR A 196 -21.43 0.31 -15.42
CA THR A 196 -21.25 0.85 -14.06
C THR A 196 -21.63 -0.15 -12.97
N ALA A 197 -22.59 -1.05 -13.21
CA ALA A 197 -22.97 -2.06 -12.24
C ALA A 197 -21.81 -3.01 -11.94
N ALA A 198 -21.08 -3.46 -12.96
CA ALA A 198 -19.88 -4.29 -12.81
C ALA A 198 -18.75 -3.53 -12.10
N VAL A 199 -18.57 -2.23 -12.36
CA VAL A 199 -17.60 -1.38 -11.65
C VAL A 199 -17.90 -1.38 -10.16
N PHE A 200 -19.15 -1.21 -9.73
CA PHE A 200 -19.54 -1.28 -8.31
C PHE A 200 -19.25 -2.65 -7.67
N VAL A 201 -19.46 -3.74 -8.41
CA VAL A 201 -19.11 -5.09 -7.93
C VAL A 201 -17.62 -5.21 -7.66
N VAL A 202 -16.78 -4.76 -8.59
CA VAL A 202 -15.31 -4.83 -8.43
C VAL A 202 -14.83 -3.94 -7.28
N ILE A 203 -15.40 -2.73 -7.13
CA ILE A 203 -15.08 -1.84 -5.99
C ILE A 203 -15.43 -2.51 -4.65
N ALA A 204 -16.56 -3.21 -4.55
CA ALA A 204 -16.97 -3.90 -3.33
C ALA A 204 -16.07 -5.09 -2.95
N LEU A 205 -15.28 -5.60 -3.91
CA LEU A 205 -14.30 -6.67 -3.68
C LEU A 205 -12.91 -6.15 -3.31
N LEU A 206 -12.63 -4.87 -3.57
CA LEU A 206 -11.44 -4.23 -3.04
C LEU A 206 -11.57 -4.19 -1.52
N PRO A 207 -10.55 -4.63 -0.76
CA PRO A 207 -10.67 -4.82 0.68
C PRO A 207 -11.07 -3.52 1.37
N ASP A 208 -12.33 -3.43 1.77
CA ASP A 208 -12.87 -2.40 2.66
C ASP A 208 -12.57 -2.83 4.10
N ARG A 209 -11.71 -2.08 4.78
CA ARG A 209 -11.19 -2.43 6.11
C ARG A 209 -12.15 -2.06 7.26
N ASP A 210 -13.28 -1.41 6.99
CA ASP A 210 -14.17 -0.89 8.04
C ASP A 210 -15.11 -1.96 8.67
N ARG A 211 -15.01 -3.25 8.29
CA ARG A 211 -15.88 -4.31 8.84
C ARG A 211 -15.31 -5.07 10.05
N GLY A 212 -14.22 -4.65 10.65
CA GLY A 212 -13.48 -5.39 11.68
C GLY A 212 -13.42 -4.82 13.08
N GLU A 213 -13.98 -3.65 13.37
CA GLU A 213 -13.96 -3.09 14.73
C GLU A 213 -15.39 -2.74 15.19
N LYS A 214 -16.07 -3.74 15.74
CA LYS A 214 -17.13 -3.58 16.73
C LYS A 214 -16.90 -4.57 17.86
#